data_b3c4b958c2022dd1ae31852fafc46a4c
#
_entry.id   b3c4b958c2022dd1ae31852fafc46a4c
#
_cell.length_a   1.000
_cell.length_b   1.000
_cell.length_c   1.000
_cell.angle_alpha   90.00
_cell.angle_beta   90.00
_cell.angle_gamma   90.00
#
_symmetry.space_group_name_H-M   'P 1'
#
loop_
_entity.id
_entity.type
_entity.pdbx_description
1 polymer ?
#
loop_
_entity_poly.entity_id
_entity_poly.type
_entity_poly.pdbx_seq_one_letter_code
_entity_poly.pdbx_strand_id
1 'polypeptide(L)' 'MTEKLATVTVFNNEPEAELAHSRLQEAGIEAMVTSDDSGGMLPQFQYARGVKLLVRPEDLQQARELLGIEA' A
#
# COMPACT_ATOMS: atom_id res chain seq x y z
N MET A 1 -21.47 -0.20 -2.05
CA MET A 1 -20.91 0.87 -1.63
C MET A 1 -19.48 0.77 -1.56
N THR A 2 -18.82 1.71 -2.03
CA THR A 2 -17.43 1.63 -2.07
C THR A 2 -16.88 2.04 -0.78
N GLU A 3 -16.02 1.27 -0.22
CA GLU A 3 -15.36 1.63 0.96
C GLU A 3 -14.12 2.35 0.59
N LYS A 4 -13.82 3.40 1.29
CA LYS A 4 -12.59 4.08 1.09
C LYS A 4 -11.50 3.33 1.77
N LEU A 5 -10.51 2.92 1.02
CA LEU A 5 -9.39 2.24 1.61
C LEU A 5 -8.39 3.24 2.13
N ALA A 6 -7.65 2.83 3.14
CA ALA A 6 -6.66 3.69 3.76
C ALA A 6 -5.27 3.24 3.34
N THR A 7 -4.39 4.18 3.13
CA THR A 7 -3.03 3.87 2.73
C THR A 7 -2.20 3.53 3.94
N VAL A 8 -1.66 2.32 3.97
CA VAL A 8 -0.78 1.95 5.05
C VAL A 8 0.56 2.64 4.88
N THR A 9 1.10 2.54 3.70
CA THR A 9 2.37 3.17 3.43
C THR A 9 2.62 3.10 1.94
N VAL A 10 3.64 3.77 1.50
CA VAL A 10 4.00 3.80 0.09
C VAL A 10 5.39 3.24 -0.02
N PHE A 11 5.56 2.29 -0.92
CA PHE A 11 6.85 1.69 -1.14
C PHE A 11 7.47 2.22 -2.40
N ASN A 12 8.78 2.04 -2.51
CA ASN A 12 9.48 2.53 -3.67
C ASN A 12 9.47 1.54 -4.82
N ASN A 13 9.12 0.32 -4.56
CA ASN A 13 9.10 -0.66 -5.64
C ASN A 13 8.06 -1.70 -5.33
N GLU A 14 7.69 -2.45 -6.33
CA GLU A 14 6.64 -3.42 -6.18
C GLU A 14 7.02 -4.60 -5.32
N PRO A 15 8.23 -5.15 -5.42
CA PRO A 15 8.55 -6.30 -4.58
C PRO A 15 8.37 -6.03 -3.10
N GLU A 16 8.74 -4.85 -2.65
CA GLU A 16 8.55 -4.56 -1.25
C GLU A 16 7.08 -4.47 -0.89
N ALA A 17 6.31 -3.87 -1.77
CA ALA A 17 4.88 -3.76 -1.50
C ALA A 17 4.24 -5.13 -1.49
N GLU A 18 4.66 -6.00 -2.37
CA GLU A 18 4.07 -7.31 -2.41
C GLU A 18 4.46 -8.14 -1.21
N LEU A 19 5.68 -7.96 -0.72
CA LEU A 19 6.06 -8.67 0.48
C LEU A 19 5.18 -8.23 1.64
N ALA A 20 4.96 -6.95 1.77
CA ALA A 20 4.10 -6.47 2.84
C ALA A 20 2.68 -6.96 2.65
N HIS A 21 2.22 -7.00 1.42
CA HIS A 21 0.88 -7.48 1.13
C HIS A 21 0.75 -8.95 1.59
N SER A 22 1.77 -9.74 1.32
CA SER A 22 1.72 -11.13 1.74
C SER A 22 1.65 -11.25 3.24
N ARG A 23 2.38 -10.42 3.95
CA ARG A 23 2.34 -10.50 5.39
C ARG A 23 0.95 -10.17 5.92
N LEU A 24 0.31 -9.20 5.32
CA LEU A 24 -1.03 -8.85 5.76
C LEU A 24 -2.02 -9.97 5.43
N GLN A 25 -1.84 -10.59 4.29
CA GLN A 25 -2.72 -11.67 3.94
C GLN A 25 -2.58 -12.83 4.91
N GLU A 26 -1.37 -13.11 5.33
CA GLU A 26 -1.17 -14.18 6.28
C GLU A 26 -1.82 -13.87 7.60
N ALA A 27 -1.98 -12.62 7.92
CA ALA A 27 -2.63 -12.24 9.15
C ALA A 27 -4.13 -12.09 9.00
N GLY A 28 -4.66 -12.37 7.82
CA GLY A 28 -6.09 -12.27 7.64
C GLY A 28 -6.56 -10.89 7.29
N ILE A 29 -5.69 -10.00 6.92
CA ILE A 29 -6.06 -8.64 6.59
C ILE A 29 -6.08 -8.50 5.09
N GLU A 30 -7.20 -8.05 4.56
CA GLU A 30 -7.29 -7.83 3.14
C GLU A 30 -6.57 -6.55 2.79
N ALA A 31 -5.76 -6.60 1.77
CA ALA A 31 -5.01 -5.44 1.37
C ALA A 31 -4.95 -5.38 -0.14
N MET A 32 -4.67 -4.20 -0.65
CA MET A 32 -4.59 -4.01 -2.08
C MET A 32 -3.33 -3.23 -2.38
N VAL A 33 -2.64 -3.62 -3.43
CA VAL A 33 -1.45 -2.91 -3.86
C VAL A 33 -1.78 -2.20 -5.14
N THR A 34 -1.51 -0.89 -5.19
CA THR A 34 -1.81 -0.16 -6.39
C THR A 34 -0.63 0.72 -6.71
N SER A 35 -0.19 0.73 -7.94
CA SER A 35 0.88 1.58 -8.30
C SER A 35 0.29 2.78 -9.00
N ASP A 36 0.80 3.90 -8.65
CA ASP A 36 0.27 5.11 -9.15
C ASP A 36 0.99 5.51 -10.37
N ASP A 37 0.80 4.81 -11.43
CA ASP A 37 1.47 5.15 -12.57
C ASP A 37 0.61 5.89 -13.45
N SER A 38 -0.33 6.46 -12.93
CA SER A 38 -1.27 7.09 -13.64
C SER A 38 -0.75 7.98 -14.57
N GLY A 39 0.17 8.21 -14.46
CA GLY A 39 0.39 9.12 -15.25
C GLY A 39 0.93 8.93 -16.33
N GLY A 40 1.81 8.56 -16.32
CA GLY A 40 2.43 8.67 -17.42
C GLY A 40 2.34 9.98 -17.96
N MET A 41 1.65 10.85 -17.33
CA MET A 41 1.54 12.09 -17.86
C MET A 41 2.70 12.95 -17.61
N LEU A 42 3.39 12.72 -16.57
CA LEU A 42 4.52 13.55 -16.20
C LEU A 42 5.73 12.71 -16.12
N PRO A 43 6.37 12.45 -17.20
CA PRO A 43 7.50 11.56 -17.19
C PRO A 43 8.62 11.99 -16.27
N GLN A 44 8.76 13.27 -16.07
CA GLN A 44 9.85 13.68 -15.24
C GLN A 44 9.62 13.30 -13.79
N PHE A 45 8.43 12.88 -13.46
CA PHE A 45 8.16 12.47 -12.10
C PHE A 45 8.10 10.98 -11.97
N GLN A 46 8.63 10.28 -12.91
CA GLN A 46 8.57 8.86 -12.80
C GLN A 46 9.22 8.35 -11.58
N TYR A 47 10.26 9.01 -11.14
CA TYR A 47 10.92 8.49 -9.99
C TYR A 47 10.09 8.67 -8.76
N ALA A 48 9.01 9.41 -8.86
CA ALA A 48 8.16 9.56 -7.72
C ALA A 48 7.07 8.55 -7.73
N ARG A 49 7.05 7.61 -8.63
CA ARG A 49 6.03 6.64 -8.61
C ARG A 49 6.06 5.90 -7.36
N GLY A 50 5.02 5.75 -6.70
CA GLY A 50 4.96 5.00 -5.49
C GLY A 50 4.05 3.85 -5.65
N VAL A 51 4.28 2.81 -4.88
CA VAL A 51 3.40 1.67 -4.85
C VAL A 51 2.69 1.73 -3.52
N LYS A 52 1.38 1.94 -3.54
CA LYS A 52 0.63 2.14 -2.32
C LYS A 52 0.07 0.83 -1.83
N LEU A 53 0.12 0.65 -0.54
CA LEU A 53 -0.49 -0.51 0.08
C LEU A 53 -1.70 -0.02 0.84
N LEU A 54 -2.85 -0.53 0.48
CA LEU A 54 -4.11 -0.04 1.05
C LEU A 54 -4.80 -1.14 1.81
N VAL A 55 -5.48 -0.77 2.88
CA VAL A 55 -6.29 -1.70 3.64
C VAL A 55 -7.56 -0.98 4.04
N ARG A 56 -8.50 -1.69 4.63
CA ARG A 56 -9.67 -1.05 5.15
C ARG A 56 -9.29 -0.15 6.29
N PRO A 57 -10.00 0.95 6.46
CA PRO A 57 -9.65 1.86 7.55
C PRO A 57 -9.62 1.19 8.91
N GLU A 58 -10.50 0.24 9.12
CA GLU A 58 -10.55 -0.43 10.40
C GLU A 58 -9.34 -1.31 10.62
N ASP A 59 -8.63 -1.68 9.58
CA ASP A 59 -7.46 -2.52 9.73
C ASP A 59 -6.18 -1.73 9.67
N LEU A 60 -6.26 -0.43 9.51
CA LEU A 60 -5.06 0.35 9.26
C LEU A 60 -4.07 0.26 10.39
N GLN A 61 -4.54 0.38 11.62
CA GLN A 61 -3.62 0.37 12.73
C GLN A 61 -2.98 -1.00 12.88
N GLN A 62 -3.76 -2.05 12.72
CA GLN A 62 -3.22 -3.38 12.86
C GLN A 62 -2.21 -3.64 11.74
N ALA A 63 -2.49 -3.18 10.55
CA ALA A 63 -1.57 -3.37 9.45
C ALA A 63 -0.25 -2.68 9.72
N ARG A 64 -0.30 -1.48 10.26
CA ARG A 64 0.92 -0.78 10.57
C ARG A 64 1.73 -1.52 11.62
N GLU A 65 1.05 -2.07 12.60
CA GLU A 65 1.76 -2.78 13.64
C GLU A 65 2.41 -4.03 13.08
N LEU A 66 1.71 -4.71 12.22
CA LEU A 66 2.26 -5.94 11.68
C LEU A 66 3.49 -5.67 10.83
N LEU A 67 3.50 -4.56 10.14
CA LEU A 67 4.61 -4.25 9.27
C LEU A 67 5.69 -3.45 9.97
N GLY A 68 5.47 -3.10 11.23
CA GLY A 68 6.48 -2.35 11.95
C GLY A 68 6.56 -0.89 11.53
N ILE A 69 5.49 -0.36 11.00
CA ILE A 69 5.47 1.02 10.57
C ILE A 69 4.87 1.86 11.65
N GLU A 70 5.58 2.87 12.07
CA GLU A 70 5.05 3.72 13.10
C GLU A 70 4.67 5.00 12.52
N ALA A 71 3.56 5.48 12.84
CA ALA A 71 3.09 6.71 12.26
C ALA A 71 3.61 7.90 12.96
#